data_b8d81069e514e2eb2345273150c8dd92
#
_entry.id   b8d81069e514e2eb2345273150c8dd92
#
_cell.length_a   1.000
_cell.length_b   1.000
_cell.length_c   1.000
_cell.angle_alpha   90.00
_cell.angle_beta   90.00
_cell.angle_gamma   90.00
#
_symmetry.space_group_name_H-M   'P 1'
#
loop_
_entity.id
_entity.type
_entity.pdbx_description
1 polymer ?
#
loop_
_entity_poly.entity_id
_entity_poly.type
_entity_poly.pdbx_seq_one_letter_code
_entity_poly.pdbx_strand_id
1 'polypeptide(L)'
;MLNVTIQFNGNKVAADLNRELDQTVRQISQDYFDRVKAKTPVRSGRARKGWRLKKQRQFAYEVRNRVPYIGRLDEGYSKQAPRGMTRPAAREVLNQARRRYKR
;
A
#
# COMPACT_ATOMS: atom_id res chain seq x y z
N MET A 1 -10.48 2.96 -10.86
CA MET A 1 -9.28 2.18 -10.56
C MET A 1 -8.37 2.97 -9.62
N LEU A 2 -7.80 2.30 -8.65
CA LEU A 2 -6.84 2.90 -7.73
C LEU A 2 -5.49 2.25 -7.88
N ASN A 3 -4.43 3.07 -7.96
CA ASN A 3 -3.04 2.63 -7.98
C ASN A 3 -2.25 3.43 -6.96
N VAL A 4 -1.48 2.74 -6.15
CA VAL A 4 -0.52 3.36 -5.24
C VAL A 4 0.83 2.71 -5.47
N THR A 5 1.84 3.54 -5.74
CA THR A 5 3.20 3.05 -5.91
C THR A 5 4.02 3.38 -4.67
N ILE A 6 4.66 2.37 -4.11
CA ILE A 6 5.59 2.52 -2.99
C ILE A 6 6.98 2.28 -3.55
N GLN A 7 7.82 3.31 -3.48
CA GLN A 7 9.14 3.24 -4.09
C GLN A 7 10.19 3.95 -3.26
N PHE A 8 11.41 3.51 -3.43
CA PHE A 8 12.60 4.16 -2.90
C PHE A 8 13.41 4.74 -4.06
N ASN A 9 13.72 6.02 -3.99
CA ASN A 9 14.46 6.73 -5.04
C ASN A 9 15.92 6.94 -4.62
N GLY A 10 16.69 5.87 -4.67
CA GLY A 10 18.12 5.96 -4.41
C GLY A 10 18.90 5.91 -5.73
N ASN A 11 19.77 6.87 -5.97
CA ASN A 11 20.47 6.94 -7.25
C ASN A 11 21.64 5.97 -7.36
N LYS A 12 22.40 5.80 -6.30
CA LYS A 12 23.52 4.86 -6.29
C LYS A 12 23.55 4.13 -4.96
N VAL A 13 23.24 2.86 -5.01
CA VAL A 13 23.25 2.01 -3.85
C VAL A 13 24.23 0.88 -4.12
N ALA A 14 25.09 0.58 -3.15
CA ALA A 14 26.02 -0.54 -3.27
C ALA A 14 25.27 -1.84 -3.52
N ALA A 15 25.84 -2.74 -4.33
CA ALA A 15 25.16 -3.96 -4.74
C ALA A 15 24.70 -4.83 -3.56
N ASP A 16 25.49 -4.86 -2.50
CA ASP A 16 25.17 -5.61 -1.28
C ASP A 16 24.01 -5.01 -0.49
N LEU A 17 23.77 -3.70 -0.62
CA LEU A 17 22.64 -3.02 0.02
C LEU A 17 21.36 -3.10 -0.81
N ASN A 18 21.47 -3.30 -2.13
CA ASN A 18 20.31 -3.33 -3.02
C ASN A 18 19.26 -4.35 -2.59
N ARG A 19 19.72 -5.55 -2.22
CA ARG A 19 18.82 -6.63 -1.83
C ARG A 19 18.07 -6.27 -0.54
N GLU A 20 18.77 -5.74 0.44
CA GLU A 20 18.18 -5.37 1.73
C GLU A 20 17.17 -4.23 1.56
N LEU A 21 17.52 -3.23 0.75
CA LEU A 21 16.60 -2.12 0.47
C LEU A 21 15.36 -2.59 -0.27
N ASP A 22 15.53 -3.46 -1.27
CA ASP A 22 14.37 -3.98 -2.00
C ASP A 22 13.46 -4.80 -1.06
N GLN A 23 14.03 -5.58 -0.17
CA GLN A 23 13.26 -6.33 0.81
C GLN A 23 12.52 -5.39 1.77
N THR A 24 13.15 -4.30 2.18
CA THR A 24 12.51 -3.31 3.05
C THR A 24 11.33 -2.66 2.35
N VAL A 25 11.50 -2.24 1.09
CA VAL A 25 10.41 -1.65 0.32
C VAL A 25 9.29 -2.68 0.12
N ARG A 26 9.64 -3.93 -0.12
CA ARG A 26 8.66 -5.01 -0.25
C ARG A 26 7.86 -5.19 1.03
N GLN A 27 8.52 -5.19 2.19
CA GLN A 27 7.83 -5.35 3.47
C GLN A 27 6.88 -4.19 3.76
N ILE A 28 7.32 -2.96 3.48
CA ILE A 28 6.47 -1.78 3.63
C ILE A 28 5.27 -1.88 2.70
N SER A 29 5.49 -2.32 1.47
CA SER A 29 4.42 -2.48 0.49
C SER A 29 3.43 -3.57 0.89
N GLN A 30 3.92 -4.68 1.44
CA GLN A 30 3.06 -5.75 1.95
C GLN A 30 2.22 -5.27 3.13
N ASP A 31 2.81 -4.51 4.04
CA ASP A 31 2.09 -3.95 5.19
C ASP A 31 1.00 -2.98 4.72
N TYR A 32 1.32 -2.12 3.76
CA TYR A 32 0.33 -1.23 3.17
C TYR A 32 -0.81 -2.01 2.51
N PHE A 33 -0.45 -3.03 1.72
CA PHE A 33 -1.43 -3.89 1.05
C PHE A 33 -2.37 -4.53 2.06
N ASP A 34 -1.84 -5.10 3.12
CA ASP A 34 -2.65 -5.75 4.16
C ASP A 34 -3.58 -4.76 4.85
N ARG A 35 -3.08 -3.57 5.14
CA ARG A 35 -3.86 -2.53 5.82
C ARG A 35 -4.97 -1.97 4.93
N VAL A 36 -4.66 -1.67 3.67
CA VAL A 36 -5.67 -1.13 2.75
C VAL A 36 -6.76 -2.18 2.51
N LYS A 37 -6.38 -3.44 2.40
CA LYS A 37 -7.31 -4.54 2.24
C LYS A 37 -8.22 -4.67 3.46
N ALA A 38 -7.64 -4.63 4.67
CA ALA A 38 -8.40 -4.73 5.91
C ALA A 38 -9.37 -3.58 6.10
N LYS A 39 -9.04 -2.39 5.61
CA LYS A 39 -9.89 -1.20 5.73
C LYS A 39 -10.97 -1.13 4.67
N THR A 40 -10.93 -2.01 3.68
CA THR A 40 -11.91 -2.01 2.59
C THR A 40 -13.24 -2.60 3.08
N PRO A 41 -14.37 -1.93 2.82
CA PRO A 41 -15.68 -2.46 3.21
C PRO A 41 -15.94 -3.86 2.66
N VAL A 42 -16.63 -4.69 3.44
CA VAL A 42 -16.78 -6.13 3.17
C VAL A 42 -18.13 -6.52 2.58
N ARG A 43 -18.95 -5.56 2.21
CA ARG A 43 -20.35 -5.81 1.82
C ARG A 43 -20.54 -6.99 0.87
N SER A 44 -19.76 -7.05 -0.22
CA SER A 44 -19.80 -8.17 -1.15
C SER A 44 -18.48 -8.96 -1.17
N GLY A 45 -17.47 -8.47 -0.50
CA GLY A 45 -16.13 -9.04 -0.54
C GLY A 45 -15.37 -8.75 -1.83
N ARG A 46 -16.06 -8.27 -2.88
CA ARG A 46 -15.44 -8.02 -4.19
C ARG A 46 -14.35 -6.96 -4.13
N ALA A 47 -14.66 -5.84 -3.48
CA ALA A 47 -13.70 -4.73 -3.37
C ALA A 47 -12.46 -5.17 -2.60
N ARG A 48 -12.67 -5.87 -1.48
CA ARG A 48 -11.55 -6.36 -0.65
C ARG A 48 -10.69 -7.36 -1.40
N LYS A 49 -11.30 -8.28 -2.14
CA LYS A 49 -10.59 -9.29 -2.92
C LYS A 49 -9.91 -8.72 -4.16
N GLY A 50 -10.29 -7.51 -4.56
CA GLY A 50 -9.74 -6.86 -5.75
C GLY A 50 -8.37 -6.27 -5.60
N TRP A 51 -7.85 -6.15 -4.38
CA TRP A 51 -6.51 -5.62 -4.16
C TRP A 51 -5.43 -6.57 -4.65
N ARG A 52 -4.42 -6.00 -5.30
CA ARG A 52 -3.28 -6.75 -5.85
C ARG A 52 -1.99 -6.02 -5.51
N LEU A 53 -0.97 -6.79 -5.17
CA LEU A 53 0.38 -6.28 -4.92
C LEU A 53 1.29 -6.86 -6.00
N LYS A 54 2.04 -5.98 -6.67
CA LYS A 54 2.92 -6.39 -7.76
C LYS A 54 4.21 -5.60 -7.72
N LYS A 55 5.34 -6.29 -7.90
CA LYS A 55 6.62 -5.64 -8.07
C LYS A 55 6.66 -5.02 -9.48
N GLN A 56 6.93 -3.72 -9.56
CA GLN A 56 7.07 -3.03 -10.85
C GLN A 56 8.51 -3.05 -11.35
N ARG A 57 9.43 -2.77 -10.45
CA ARG A 57 10.87 -2.74 -10.71
C ARG A 57 11.59 -2.75 -9.38
N GLN A 58 12.92 -2.77 -9.41
CA GLN A 58 13.69 -2.71 -8.17
C GLN A 58 13.29 -1.47 -7.36
N PHE A 59 13.03 -1.66 -6.08
CA PHE A 59 12.61 -0.63 -5.12
C PHE A 59 11.24 -0.03 -5.39
N ALA A 60 10.42 -0.66 -6.24
CA ALA A 60 9.09 -0.14 -6.53
C ALA A 60 8.05 -1.24 -6.61
N TYR A 61 7.00 -1.10 -5.81
CA TYR A 61 5.88 -2.03 -5.75
C TYR A 61 4.59 -1.26 -5.95
N GLU A 62 3.65 -1.88 -6.67
CA GLU A 62 2.34 -1.29 -6.92
C GLU A 62 1.27 -2.06 -6.16
N VAL A 63 0.42 -1.31 -5.45
CA VAL A 63 -0.81 -1.82 -4.84
C VAL A 63 -1.96 -1.22 -5.63
N ARG A 64 -2.77 -2.08 -6.26
CA ARG A 64 -3.83 -1.63 -7.15
C ARG A 64 -5.13 -2.37 -6.93
N ASN A 65 -6.22 -1.72 -7.31
CA ASN A 65 -7.55 -2.30 -7.29
C ASN A 65 -8.32 -1.81 -8.52
N ARG A 66 -8.82 -2.75 -9.32
CA ARG A 66 -9.54 -2.45 -10.56
C ARG A 66 -11.05 -2.57 -10.44
N VAL A 67 -11.57 -2.79 -9.25
CA VAL A 67 -13.02 -2.85 -9.04
C VAL A 67 -13.60 -1.48 -9.40
N PRO A 68 -14.66 -1.43 -10.25
CA PRO A 68 -15.16 -0.15 -10.80
C PRO A 68 -15.54 0.89 -9.76
N TYR A 69 -16.07 0.49 -8.60
CA TYR A 69 -16.53 1.43 -7.58
C TYR A 69 -15.50 1.70 -6.48
N ILE A 70 -14.26 1.21 -6.65
CA ILE A 70 -13.25 1.34 -5.59
C ILE A 70 -12.91 2.80 -5.29
N GLY A 71 -12.92 3.65 -6.30
CA GLY A 71 -12.67 5.07 -6.12
C GLY A 71 -13.66 5.74 -5.20
N ARG A 72 -14.94 5.39 -5.34
CA ARG A 72 -16.00 5.93 -4.47
C ARG A 72 -15.81 5.49 -3.03
N LEU A 73 -15.46 4.22 -2.82
CA LEU A 73 -15.19 3.73 -1.48
C LEU A 73 -14.04 4.50 -0.83
N ASP A 74 -13.01 4.80 -1.63
CA ASP A 74 -11.85 5.54 -1.12
C ASP A 74 -12.18 7.01 -0.83
N GLU A 75 -13.22 7.55 -1.44
CA GLU A 75 -13.72 8.89 -1.15
C GLU A 75 -14.60 8.94 0.10
N GLY A 76 -14.88 7.80 0.72
CA GLY A 76 -15.65 7.75 1.97
C GLY A 76 -17.13 7.53 1.82
N TYR A 77 -17.60 7.02 0.68
CA TYR A 77 -19.03 6.75 0.48
C TYR A 77 -19.58 5.61 1.31
N SER A 78 -18.74 4.79 1.88
CA SER A 78 -19.17 3.70 2.75
C SER A 78 -19.11 4.13 4.21
N LYS A 79 -20.13 3.78 4.97
CA LYS A 79 -20.15 4.00 6.42
C LYS A 79 -19.08 3.17 7.12
N GLN A 80 -18.65 2.06 6.52
CA GLN A 80 -17.58 1.22 7.07
C GLN A 80 -16.20 1.86 6.87
N ALA A 81 -16.06 2.77 5.92
CA ALA A 81 -14.80 3.45 5.64
C ALA A 81 -15.06 4.92 5.31
N PRO A 82 -15.53 5.73 6.28
CA PRO A 82 -15.89 7.13 6.01
C PRO A 82 -14.70 8.00 5.61
N ARG A 83 -13.49 7.56 5.90
CA ARG A 83 -12.25 8.26 5.51
C ARG A 83 -11.53 7.57 4.37
N GLY A 84 -12.16 6.55 3.75
CA GLY A 84 -11.55 5.75 2.71
C GLY A 84 -10.61 4.70 3.23
N MET A 85 -9.74 4.20 2.38
CA MET A 85 -8.80 3.13 2.70
C MET A 85 -7.35 3.57 2.52
N THR A 86 -7.05 4.24 1.39
CA THR A 86 -5.66 4.54 1.02
C THR A 86 -4.98 5.52 1.97
N ARG A 87 -5.65 6.60 2.35
CA ARG A 87 -5.07 7.61 3.24
C ARG A 87 -4.81 7.08 4.65
N PRO A 88 -5.79 6.44 5.31
CA PRO A 88 -5.54 5.86 6.64
C PRO A 88 -4.45 4.79 6.60
N ALA A 89 -4.46 3.92 5.59
CA ALA A 89 -3.43 2.88 5.46
C ALA A 89 -2.04 3.49 5.29
N ALA A 90 -1.90 4.49 4.42
CA ALA A 90 -0.63 5.16 4.19
C ALA A 90 -0.12 5.84 5.45
N ARG A 91 -1.01 6.50 6.19
CA ARG A 91 -0.65 7.18 7.43
C ARG A 91 -0.12 6.19 8.47
N GLU A 92 -0.81 5.07 8.64
CA GLU A 92 -0.40 4.03 9.60
C GLU A 92 0.95 3.44 9.23
N VAL A 93 1.16 3.14 7.96
CA VAL A 93 2.41 2.57 7.48
C VAL A 93 3.57 3.55 7.69
N LEU A 94 3.37 4.83 7.38
CA LEU A 94 4.38 5.85 7.58
C LEU A 94 4.72 6.01 9.06
N ASN A 95 3.71 6.02 9.93
CA ASN A 95 3.93 6.13 11.36
C ASN A 95 4.70 4.93 11.91
N GLN A 96 4.36 3.74 11.45
CA GLN A 96 5.07 2.53 11.86
C GLN A 96 6.51 2.52 11.36
N ALA A 97 6.73 2.94 10.13
CA ALA A 97 8.07 3.03 9.55
C ALA A 97 8.93 4.04 10.34
N ARG A 98 8.36 5.18 10.70
CA ARG A 98 9.08 6.18 11.51
C ARG A 98 9.50 5.61 12.86
N ARG A 99 8.64 4.84 13.52
CA ARG A 99 8.96 4.22 14.80
C ARG A 99 10.07 3.17 14.64
N ARG A 100 9.95 2.34 13.59
CA ARG A 100 10.90 1.24 13.36
C ARG A 100 12.30 1.74 13.02
N TYR A 101 12.41 2.81 12.24
CA TYR A 101 13.69 3.30 11.73
C TYR A 101 14.16 4.58 12.43
N LYS A 102 13.47 5.00 13.47
CA LYS A 102 13.88 6.15 14.27
C LYS A 102 15.04 5.76 15.17
N ARG A 103 16.06 6.59 15.18
CA ARG A 103 17.21 6.43 16.09
C ARG A 103 17.07 7.33 17.31
#